data_b43fa5d7079d320041b50aa892cae759
#
_entry.id   b43fa5d7079d320041b50aa892cae759
#
_cell.length_a   1.000
_cell.length_b   1.000
_cell.length_c   1.000
_cell.angle_alpha   90.00
_cell.angle_beta   90.00
_cell.angle_gamma   90.00
#
_symmetry.space_group_name_H-M   'P 1'
#
loop_
_entity.id
_entity.type
_entity.pdbx_description
1 polymer ?
#
loop_
_entity_poly.entity_id
_entity_poly.type
_entity_poly.pdbx_seq_one_letter_code
_entity_poly.pdbx_strand_id
1 'polypeptide(L)'
;MNLLVPIDDSEPARAALEHAVREYPDASITVLHVVDANMSRYGEGGIYAYESLIESGQEAAEDLFADAAEVAAAHDASITTESVVGQPAREIVDYADEHEIDHIVIGSQGRDGASRVLLGSVAERVVRRAAVPVTIVR
;
A
#
# COMPACT_ATOMS: atom_id res chain seq x y z
N MET A 1 -14.85 0.73 -12.23
CA MET A 1 -14.55 0.53 -10.80
C MET A 1 -13.11 0.96 -10.51
N ASN A 2 -12.92 1.73 -9.48
CA ASN A 2 -11.62 2.21 -9.06
C ASN A 2 -11.13 1.41 -7.85
N LEU A 3 -10.05 0.67 -8.02
CA LEU A 3 -9.43 -0.11 -6.95
C LEU A 3 -8.19 0.58 -6.41
N LEU A 4 -8.00 0.49 -5.10
CA LEU A 4 -6.77 0.91 -4.43
C LEU A 4 -6.07 -0.32 -3.86
N VAL A 5 -4.81 -0.49 -4.22
CA VAL A 5 -3.98 -1.59 -3.73
C VAL A 5 -2.76 -1.01 -3.01
N PRO A 6 -2.81 -0.90 -1.68
CA PRO A 6 -1.62 -0.51 -0.92
C PRO A 6 -0.56 -1.58 -0.99
N ILE A 7 0.69 -1.18 -1.20
CA ILE A 7 1.80 -2.14 -1.27
C ILE A 7 2.96 -1.74 -0.35
N ASP A 8 3.67 -2.74 0.07
CA ASP A 8 4.99 -2.66 0.66
C ASP A 8 5.81 -3.84 0.09
N ASP A 9 6.95 -4.17 0.66
CA ASP A 9 7.79 -5.26 0.17
C ASP A 9 7.38 -6.65 0.68
N SER A 10 6.18 -6.79 1.24
CA SER A 10 5.69 -8.04 1.79
C SER A 10 5.07 -8.96 0.72
N GLU A 11 5.10 -10.27 0.98
CA GLU A 11 4.44 -11.25 0.13
C GLU A 11 2.92 -11.05 0.06
N PRO A 12 2.22 -10.78 1.18
CA PRO A 12 0.77 -10.51 1.09
C PRO A 12 0.42 -9.30 0.23
N ALA A 13 1.25 -8.25 0.25
CA ALA A 13 1.01 -7.10 -0.62
C ALA A 13 1.12 -7.46 -2.10
N ARG A 14 2.12 -8.26 -2.46
CA ARG A 14 2.26 -8.76 -3.82
C ARG A 14 1.07 -9.64 -4.21
N ALA A 15 0.65 -10.53 -3.32
CA ALA A 15 -0.51 -11.38 -3.55
C ALA A 15 -1.79 -10.56 -3.74
N ALA A 16 -1.93 -9.46 -2.98
CA ALA A 16 -3.07 -8.55 -3.13
C ALA A 16 -3.10 -7.92 -4.54
N LEU A 17 -1.95 -7.47 -5.03
CA LEU A 17 -1.86 -6.92 -6.37
C LEU A 17 -2.18 -7.96 -7.44
N GLU A 18 -1.62 -9.16 -7.32
CA GLU A 18 -1.91 -10.25 -8.26
C GLU A 18 -3.41 -10.58 -8.26
N HIS A 19 -4.02 -10.63 -7.10
CA HIS A 19 -5.46 -10.86 -6.96
C HIS A 19 -6.25 -9.75 -7.68
N ALA A 20 -5.89 -8.50 -7.46
CA ALA A 20 -6.59 -7.36 -8.06
C ALA A 20 -6.52 -7.38 -9.58
N VAL A 21 -5.33 -7.59 -10.17
CA VAL A 21 -5.18 -7.59 -11.62
C VAL A 21 -5.86 -8.80 -12.27
N ARG A 22 -5.90 -9.92 -11.59
CA ARG A 22 -6.52 -11.14 -12.10
C ARG A 22 -8.05 -11.11 -12.00
N GLU A 23 -8.58 -10.67 -10.86
CA GLU A 23 -10.02 -10.74 -10.59
C GLU A 23 -10.80 -9.53 -11.09
N TYR A 24 -10.13 -8.41 -11.32
CA TYR A 24 -10.77 -7.16 -11.74
C TYR A 24 -10.09 -6.60 -13.00
N PRO A 25 -10.14 -7.33 -14.13
CA PRO A 25 -9.38 -6.95 -15.33
C PRO A 25 -9.82 -5.62 -15.95
N ASP A 26 -11.05 -5.19 -15.68
CA ASP A 26 -11.58 -3.94 -16.24
C ASP A 26 -11.51 -2.76 -15.26
N ALA A 27 -10.95 -2.98 -14.07
CA ALA A 27 -10.86 -1.92 -13.08
C ALA A 27 -9.68 -0.98 -13.34
N SER A 28 -9.84 0.27 -12.90
CA SER A 28 -8.73 1.21 -12.82
C SER A 28 -8.03 0.98 -11.49
N ILE A 29 -6.80 0.49 -11.53
CA ILE A 29 -6.05 0.10 -10.33
C ILE A 29 -5.00 1.14 -10.02
N THR A 30 -5.06 1.68 -8.80
CA THR A 30 -4.02 2.55 -8.25
C THR A 30 -3.26 1.76 -7.19
N VAL A 31 -1.94 1.69 -7.36
CA VAL A 31 -1.03 1.07 -6.42
C VAL A 31 -0.43 2.18 -5.57
N LEU A 32 -0.65 2.12 -4.27
CA LEU A 32 -0.23 3.15 -3.32
C LEU A 32 0.84 2.62 -2.38
N HIS A 33 1.94 3.35 -2.28
CA HIS A 33 2.93 3.10 -1.25
C HIS A 33 2.97 4.28 -0.29
N VAL A 34 2.92 3.99 1.01
CA VAL A 34 3.01 5.01 2.05
C VAL A 34 4.38 4.92 2.70
N VAL A 35 5.14 6.00 2.60
CA VAL A 35 6.41 6.14 3.31
C VAL A 35 6.07 6.54 4.74
N ASP A 36 6.39 5.67 5.70
CA ASP A 36 6.06 5.90 7.10
C ASP A 36 6.95 7.00 7.67
N ALA A 37 6.31 8.11 8.03
CA ALA A 37 6.98 9.30 8.53
C ALA A 37 6.94 9.39 10.05
N ASN A 38 7.06 8.28 10.76
CA ASN A 38 7.05 8.27 12.21
C ASN A 38 8.33 8.86 12.81
N MET A 39 8.29 10.17 13.08
CA MET A 39 9.42 10.93 13.61
C MET A 39 9.90 10.47 14.98
N SER A 40 9.06 9.80 15.75
CA SER A 40 9.43 9.36 17.10
C SER A 40 10.51 8.28 17.09
N ARG A 41 10.77 7.67 15.95
CA ARG A 41 11.82 6.65 15.79
C ARG A 41 13.22 7.25 15.66
N TYR A 42 13.35 8.53 15.36
CA TYR A 42 14.61 9.09 14.90
C TYR A 42 15.34 9.95 15.92
N GLY A 43 14.76 10.19 17.07
CA GLY A 43 15.40 10.85 18.21
C GLY A 43 16.04 12.20 17.89
N GLU A 44 17.19 12.46 18.48
CA GLU A 44 17.95 13.69 18.26
C GLU A 44 18.61 13.68 16.88
N GLY A 45 18.63 14.78 16.22
CA GLY A 45 19.15 14.92 14.87
C GLY A 45 18.06 14.95 13.81
N GLY A 46 16.88 15.03 14.29
CA GLY A 46 15.62 14.85 13.64
C GLY A 46 15.43 15.27 12.19
N ILE A 47 15.76 16.50 11.79
CA ILE A 47 15.41 16.98 10.45
C ILE A 47 16.20 16.27 9.36
N TYR A 48 17.50 16.13 9.52
CA TYR A 48 18.35 15.47 8.52
C TYR A 48 18.05 13.98 8.43
N ALA A 49 17.86 13.33 9.57
CA ALA A 49 17.49 11.91 9.61
C ALA A 49 16.13 11.69 8.96
N TYR A 50 15.17 12.58 9.21
CA TYR A 50 13.84 12.53 8.61
C TYR A 50 13.89 12.70 7.10
N GLU A 51 14.56 13.74 6.60
CA GLU A 51 14.69 13.98 5.17
C GLU A 51 15.38 12.83 4.46
N SER A 52 16.44 12.30 5.04
CA SER A 52 17.17 11.16 4.49
C SER A 52 16.30 9.91 4.42
N LEU A 53 15.45 9.71 5.41
CA LEU A 53 14.55 8.58 5.47
C LEU A 53 13.41 8.69 4.46
N ILE A 54 12.86 9.89 4.29
CA ILE A 54 11.84 10.14 3.27
C ILE A 54 12.43 9.86 1.88
N GLU A 55 13.63 10.36 1.62
CA GLU A 55 14.32 10.15 0.36
C GLU A 55 14.58 8.67 0.10
N SER A 56 15.08 7.94 1.10
CA SER A 56 15.28 6.49 1.00
C SER A 56 13.98 5.75 0.79
N GLY A 57 12.91 6.16 1.46
CA GLY A 57 11.58 5.57 1.29
C GLY A 57 11.01 5.79 -0.09
N GLN A 58 11.24 6.96 -0.67
CA GLN A 58 10.80 7.27 -2.04
C GLN A 58 11.59 6.47 -3.07
N GLU A 59 12.88 6.26 -2.86
CA GLU A 59 13.71 5.40 -3.72
C GLU A 59 13.24 3.94 -3.64
N ALA A 60 12.94 3.46 -2.44
CA ALA A 60 12.40 2.11 -2.25
C ALA A 60 11.04 1.96 -2.93
N ALA A 61 10.22 3.01 -2.94
CA ALA A 61 8.93 3.00 -3.63
C ALA A 61 9.09 2.80 -5.13
N GLU A 62 10.10 3.38 -5.74
CA GLU A 62 10.37 3.21 -7.17
C GLU A 62 10.60 1.75 -7.53
N ASP A 63 11.35 1.02 -6.70
CA ASP A 63 11.61 -0.41 -6.90
C ASP A 63 10.32 -1.23 -6.74
N LEU A 64 9.51 -0.90 -5.73
CA LEU A 64 8.21 -1.54 -5.53
C LEU A 64 7.28 -1.30 -6.72
N PHE A 65 7.27 -0.11 -7.26
CA PHE A 65 6.43 0.22 -8.40
C PHE A 65 6.90 -0.47 -9.68
N ALA A 66 8.22 -0.64 -9.86
CA ALA A 66 8.74 -1.41 -10.98
C ALA A 66 8.30 -2.87 -10.91
N ASP A 67 8.37 -3.48 -9.72
CA ASP A 67 7.90 -4.84 -9.50
C ASP A 67 6.38 -4.93 -9.72
N ALA A 68 5.63 -3.95 -9.25
CA ALA A 68 4.18 -3.90 -9.44
C ALA A 68 3.82 -3.81 -10.93
N ALA A 69 4.56 -3.02 -11.68
CA ALA A 69 4.34 -2.89 -13.13
C ALA A 69 4.59 -4.23 -13.85
N GLU A 70 5.59 -5.00 -13.41
CA GLU A 70 5.83 -6.33 -13.97
C GLU A 70 4.68 -7.29 -13.69
N VAL A 71 4.15 -7.26 -12.46
CA VAL A 71 2.98 -8.07 -12.11
C VAL A 71 1.79 -7.71 -12.99
N ALA A 72 1.53 -6.42 -13.14
CA ALA A 72 0.42 -5.94 -13.98
C ALA A 72 0.60 -6.36 -15.44
N ALA A 73 1.79 -6.21 -15.98
CA ALA A 73 2.09 -6.56 -17.37
C ALA A 73 1.90 -8.05 -17.65
N ALA A 74 2.21 -8.91 -16.68
CA ALA A 74 2.02 -10.34 -16.80
C ALA A 74 0.53 -10.73 -16.95
N HIS A 75 -0.37 -9.85 -16.55
CA HIS A 75 -1.82 -10.04 -16.66
C HIS A 75 -2.48 -9.09 -17.67
N ASP A 76 -1.69 -8.47 -18.54
CA ASP A 76 -2.14 -7.47 -19.51
C ASP A 76 -2.91 -6.31 -18.87
N ALA A 77 -2.53 -5.94 -17.64
CA ALA A 77 -3.17 -4.86 -16.90
C ALA A 77 -2.28 -3.63 -16.85
N SER A 78 -2.91 -2.46 -16.73
CA SER A 78 -2.23 -1.18 -16.51
C SER A 78 -2.53 -0.72 -15.09
N ILE A 79 -1.55 -0.13 -14.44
CA ILE A 79 -1.71 0.43 -13.10
C ILE A 79 -1.25 1.88 -13.06
N THR A 80 -1.80 2.63 -12.11
CA THR A 80 -1.30 3.95 -11.73
C THR A 80 -0.56 3.78 -10.41
N THR A 81 0.57 4.43 -10.24
CA THR A 81 1.36 4.35 -9.01
C THR A 81 1.39 5.69 -8.31
N GLU A 82 1.24 5.68 -6.99
CA GLU A 82 1.29 6.86 -6.15
C GLU A 82 2.08 6.59 -4.88
N SER A 83 2.85 7.57 -4.46
CA SER A 83 3.60 7.53 -3.20
C SER A 83 3.19 8.70 -2.34
N VAL A 84 2.89 8.44 -1.09
CA VAL A 84 2.56 9.48 -0.10
C VAL A 84 3.39 9.25 1.17
N VAL A 85 3.53 10.29 1.97
CA VAL A 85 4.26 10.24 3.24
C VAL A 85 3.28 10.42 4.38
N GLY A 86 3.31 9.54 5.36
CA GLY A 86 2.45 9.67 6.52
C GLY A 86 2.30 8.37 7.29
N GLN A 87 1.22 8.27 8.04
CA GLN A 87 0.86 7.07 8.79
C GLN A 87 0.09 6.14 7.85
N PRO A 88 0.57 4.91 7.62
CA PRO A 88 0.05 4.07 6.54
C PRO A 88 -1.46 3.89 6.50
N ALA A 89 -2.08 3.45 7.58
CA ALA A 89 -3.52 3.19 7.56
C ALA A 89 -4.33 4.46 7.29
N ARG A 90 -3.91 5.57 7.89
CA ARG A 90 -4.58 6.86 7.71
C ARG A 90 -4.48 7.34 6.27
N GLU A 91 -3.29 7.29 5.69
CA GLU A 91 -3.07 7.74 4.32
C GLU A 91 -3.83 6.88 3.31
N ILE A 92 -3.93 5.57 3.55
CA ILE A 92 -4.70 4.69 2.70
C ILE A 92 -6.19 5.06 2.71
N VAL A 93 -6.75 5.24 3.90
CA VAL A 93 -8.17 5.60 4.06
C VAL A 93 -8.45 6.98 3.45
N ASP A 94 -7.60 7.96 3.75
CA ASP A 94 -7.75 9.32 3.20
C ASP A 94 -7.65 9.33 1.68
N TYR A 95 -6.71 8.57 1.12
CA TYR A 95 -6.56 8.47 -0.33
C TYR A 95 -7.83 7.89 -0.97
N ALA A 96 -8.37 6.84 -0.37
CA ALA A 96 -9.58 6.22 -0.88
C ALA A 96 -10.77 7.20 -0.89
N ASP A 97 -10.90 8.01 0.16
CA ASP A 97 -11.96 9.01 0.26
C ASP A 97 -11.78 10.16 -0.73
N GLU A 98 -10.55 10.61 -0.92
CA GLU A 98 -10.25 11.76 -1.77
C GLU A 98 -10.27 11.45 -3.27
N HIS A 99 -10.05 10.20 -3.65
CA HIS A 99 -9.88 9.78 -5.05
C HIS A 99 -11.00 8.87 -5.56
N GLU A 100 -12.14 8.88 -4.89
CA GLU A 100 -13.32 8.12 -5.33
C GLU A 100 -13.04 6.63 -5.56
N ILE A 101 -12.28 6.03 -4.65
CA ILE A 101 -11.97 4.61 -4.69
C ILE A 101 -13.24 3.82 -4.31
N ASP A 102 -13.54 2.80 -5.07
CA ASP A 102 -14.72 1.95 -4.85
C ASP A 102 -14.42 0.73 -3.97
N HIS A 103 -13.16 0.30 -3.93
CA HIS A 103 -12.79 -0.94 -3.25
C HIS A 103 -11.29 -0.92 -2.94
N ILE A 104 -10.93 -1.39 -1.76
CA ILE A 104 -9.53 -1.54 -1.35
C ILE A 104 -9.18 -3.03 -1.33
N VAL A 105 -8.07 -3.40 -1.95
CA VAL A 105 -7.52 -4.77 -1.91
C VAL A 105 -6.17 -4.70 -1.22
N ILE A 106 -6.04 -5.31 -0.07
CA ILE A 106 -4.87 -5.15 0.80
C ILE A 106 -4.37 -6.51 1.29
N GLY A 107 -3.07 -6.65 1.45
CA GLY A 107 -2.47 -7.83 2.05
C GLY A 107 -2.82 -7.95 3.53
N SER A 108 -2.95 -9.18 4.01
CA SER A 108 -3.33 -9.46 5.40
C SER A 108 -2.30 -9.00 6.41
N GLN A 109 -1.03 -8.95 5.99
CA GLN A 109 0.08 -8.51 6.82
C GLN A 109 1.00 -7.65 5.98
N GLY A 110 1.69 -6.74 6.62
CA GLY A 110 2.72 -5.97 5.97
C GLY A 110 4.10 -6.53 6.29
N ARG A 111 5.06 -5.66 6.16
CA ARG A 111 6.47 -5.92 6.33
C ARG A 111 6.85 -6.55 7.68
N ASP A 112 6.12 -6.19 8.74
CA ASP A 112 6.37 -6.66 10.10
C ASP A 112 5.50 -7.84 10.49
N GLY A 113 4.94 -8.55 9.52
CA GLY A 113 4.00 -9.64 9.75
C GLY A 113 4.52 -10.72 10.68
N ALA A 114 4.16 -10.61 11.95
CA ALA A 114 4.67 -11.47 13.00
C ALA A 114 3.82 -12.72 13.23
N SER A 115 2.61 -12.76 12.73
CA SER A 115 1.71 -13.88 12.97
C SER A 115 0.94 -14.27 11.72
N ARG A 116 0.87 -15.57 11.45
CA ARG A 116 0.11 -16.12 10.34
C ARG A 116 -1.40 -16.12 10.58
N VAL A 117 -1.81 -15.94 11.82
CA VAL A 117 -3.20 -16.07 12.25
C VAL A 117 -3.90 -14.73 12.37
N LEU A 118 -3.14 -13.69 12.68
CA LEU A 118 -3.67 -12.37 12.96
C LEU A 118 -3.55 -11.45 11.76
N LEU A 119 -4.51 -10.58 11.64
CA LEU A 119 -4.48 -9.49 10.67
C LEU A 119 -3.43 -8.47 11.10
N GLY A 120 -2.61 -7.98 10.16
CA GLY A 120 -1.62 -6.96 10.44
C GLY A 120 -2.26 -5.65 10.90
N SER A 121 -1.50 -4.83 11.61
CA SER A 121 -2.01 -3.59 12.21
C SER A 121 -2.55 -2.60 11.19
N VAL A 122 -1.88 -2.46 10.05
CA VAL A 122 -2.34 -1.55 8.99
C VAL A 122 -3.63 -2.07 8.38
N ALA A 123 -3.68 -3.35 8.02
CA ALA A 123 -4.87 -3.96 7.43
C ALA A 123 -6.06 -3.87 8.38
N GLU A 124 -5.86 -4.13 9.66
CA GLU A 124 -6.91 -4.02 10.67
C GLU A 124 -7.47 -2.60 10.75
N ARG A 125 -6.60 -1.60 10.81
CA ARG A 125 -7.02 -0.21 10.89
C ARG A 125 -7.75 0.24 9.63
N VAL A 126 -7.30 -0.20 8.46
CA VAL A 126 -7.96 0.10 7.20
C VAL A 126 -9.37 -0.49 7.18
N VAL A 127 -9.51 -1.76 7.56
CA VAL A 127 -10.82 -2.42 7.62
C VAL A 127 -11.77 -1.67 8.56
N ARG A 128 -11.30 -1.20 9.70
CA ARG A 128 -12.14 -0.51 10.68
C ARG A 128 -12.58 0.88 10.22
N ARG A 129 -11.80 1.55 9.40
CA ARG A 129 -12.00 2.96 9.06
C ARG A 129 -12.46 3.21 7.64
N ALA A 130 -12.30 2.26 6.74
CA ALA A 130 -12.65 2.45 5.35
C ALA A 130 -14.16 2.62 5.18
N ALA A 131 -14.54 3.55 4.31
CA ALA A 131 -15.93 3.76 3.92
C ALA A 131 -16.35 2.87 2.74
N VAL A 132 -15.41 2.10 2.19
CA VAL A 132 -15.64 1.22 1.04
C VAL A 132 -15.30 -0.23 1.42
N PRO A 133 -15.77 -1.21 0.63
CA PRO A 133 -15.39 -2.61 0.87
C PRO A 133 -13.88 -2.82 0.83
N VAL A 134 -13.40 -3.73 1.65
CA VAL A 134 -11.99 -4.08 1.73
C VAL A 134 -11.85 -5.59 1.57
N THR A 135 -11.07 -6.01 0.60
CA THR A 135 -10.69 -7.41 0.43
C THR A 135 -9.32 -7.62 1.05
N ILE A 136 -9.22 -8.60 1.92
CA ILE A 136 -7.96 -8.99 2.56
C ILE A 136 -7.40 -10.19 1.81
N VAL A 137 -6.16 -10.11 1.36
CA VAL A 137 -5.47 -11.19 0.66
C VAL A 137 -4.31 -11.68 1.53
N ARG A 138 -4.27 -12.99 1.75
CA ARG A 138 -3.22 -13.62 2.54
C ARG A 138 -2.01 -13.99 1.70
#